data_fd81d2e404cec848f31ee260213cc1ca
#
_entry.id   fd81d2e404cec848f31ee260213cc1ca
#
_cell.length_a   1.000
_cell.length_b   1.000
_cell.length_c   1.000
_cell.angle_alpha   90.00
_cell.angle_beta   90.00
_cell.angle_gamma   90.00
#
_symmetry.space_group_name_H-M   'P 1'
#
loop_
_entity.id
_entity.type
_entity.pdbx_description
1 polymer ?
#
loop_
_entity_poly.entity_id
_entity_poly.type
_entity_poly.pdbx_seq_one_letter_code
_entity_poly.pdbx_strand_id
1 'polypeptide(L)'
;MLVRSYKYVSICLFFLAIVHFANAQELYVMSEPASIMPTRSIMLKQSYQQMGGKMNSSFYNTQLEFSFKKNWMMHVGTNYTASEVYVQHRLYSLDDIHAHTRLALFAKAINSPFNPSTNAIMMEGQQKLWNAGFIATRLQHKWASSFTAGWLNRYTGITSYTKNGIQYSWSNGWLLYPKNYNSYGQTNLNFYVELIGQQLINDKAHFLDIAPSIQLIFNSQSKLNLGYRWALTDNTNRMSDRSLYLSFDYLFFNALPKLKNTKK
;
A
#
# COMPACT_ATOMS: atom_id res chain seq x y z
N MET A 1 -4.49 -53.57 -15.85
CA MET A 1 -3.60 -52.42 -16.17
C MET A 1 -4.30 -51.09 -16.25
N LEU A 2 -5.62 -51.00 -16.43
CA LEU A 2 -6.40 -49.78 -16.53
C LEU A 2 -6.63 -49.00 -15.21
N VAL A 3 -6.67 -49.70 -14.06
CA VAL A 3 -6.99 -49.04 -12.75
C VAL A 3 -5.86 -48.16 -12.22
N ARG A 4 -4.62 -48.35 -12.64
CA ARG A 4 -3.51 -47.49 -12.22
C ARG A 4 -3.49 -46.12 -12.91
N SER A 5 -4.07 -46.01 -14.11
CA SER A 5 -4.06 -44.76 -14.89
C SER A 5 -4.98 -43.70 -14.32
N TYR A 6 -6.13 -44.10 -13.74
CA TYR A 6 -7.09 -43.15 -13.15
C TYR A 6 -6.60 -42.43 -11.90
N LYS A 7 -5.73 -43.07 -11.10
CA LYS A 7 -5.16 -42.44 -9.91
C LYS A 7 -4.26 -41.23 -10.25
N TYR A 8 -3.48 -41.33 -11.30
CA TYR A 8 -2.60 -40.26 -11.75
C TYR A 8 -3.39 -39.12 -12.41
N VAL A 9 -4.42 -39.46 -13.17
CA VAL A 9 -5.32 -38.44 -13.77
C VAL A 9 -6.10 -37.67 -12.69
N SER A 10 -6.60 -38.33 -11.64
CA SER A 10 -7.25 -37.69 -10.50
C SER A 10 -6.29 -36.81 -9.71
N ILE A 11 -5.02 -37.21 -9.53
CA ILE A 11 -4.01 -36.41 -8.86
C ILE A 11 -3.65 -35.18 -9.72
N CYS A 12 -3.49 -35.34 -11.03
CA CYS A 12 -3.25 -34.22 -11.94
C CYS A 12 -4.43 -33.22 -11.98
N LEU A 13 -5.66 -33.72 -11.99
CA LEU A 13 -6.88 -32.88 -11.92
C LEU A 13 -7.01 -32.17 -10.57
N PHE A 14 -6.61 -32.82 -9.47
CA PHE A 14 -6.59 -32.20 -8.15
C PHE A 14 -5.52 -31.09 -8.06
N PHE A 15 -4.34 -31.29 -8.64
CA PHE A 15 -3.30 -30.26 -8.74
C PHE A 15 -3.70 -29.13 -9.68
N LEU A 16 -4.39 -29.40 -10.79
CA LEU A 16 -4.94 -28.36 -11.68
C LEU A 16 -6.06 -27.54 -11.01
N ALA A 17 -6.86 -28.13 -10.11
CA ALA A 17 -7.90 -27.43 -9.37
C ALA A 17 -7.33 -26.48 -8.29
N ILE A 18 -6.11 -26.74 -7.79
CA ILE A 18 -5.43 -25.90 -6.78
C ILE A 18 -4.81 -24.63 -7.40
N VAL A 19 -4.54 -24.65 -8.72
CA VAL A 19 -3.88 -23.53 -9.43
C VAL A 19 -4.79 -22.29 -9.60
N HIS A 20 -6.07 -22.36 -9.29
CA HIS A 20 -7.05 -21.29 -9.57
C HIS A 20 -7.13 -20.17 -8.52
N PHE A 21 -6.27 -20.12 -7.50
CA PHE A 21 -6.30 -19.07 -6.47
C PHE A 21 -5.00 -18.27 -6.33
N ALA A 22 -4.22 -18.19 -7.40
CA ALA A 22 -3.03 -17.35 -7.43
C ALA A 22 -3.39 -15.89 -7.68
N ASN A 23 -3.93 -15.21 -6.68
CA ASN A 23 -3.98 -13.75 -6.70
C ASN A 23 -2.56 -13.22 -6.45
N ALA A 24 -1.82 -12.87 -7.50
CA ALA A 24 -0.64 -12.06 -7.36
C ALA A 24 -1.09 -10.73 -6.71
N GLN A 25 -0.53 -10.42 -5.55
CA GLN A 25 -0.81 -9.17 -4.86
C GLN A 25 0.23 -8.15 -5.33
N GLU A 26 -0.22 -7.10 -5.96
CA GLU A 26 0.62 -5.94 -6.26
C GLU A 26 0.86 -5.20 -4.94
N LEU A 27 2.10 -4.91 -4.63
CA LEU A 27 2.50 -4.31 -3.37
C LEU A 27 3.55 -3.27 -3.67
N TYR A 28 3.21 -2.02 -3.40
CA TYR A 28 4.16 -0.92 -3.45
C TYR A 28 4.72 -0.65 -2.06
N VAL A 29 5.79 0.11 -1.97
CA VAL A 29 6.47 0.34 -0.70
C VAL A 29 5.96 1.62 -0.02
N MET A 30 5.72 2.67 -0.81
CA MET A 30 5.32 3.99 -0.33
C MET A 30 3.84 4.31 -0.59
N SER A 31 3.20 3.65 -1.57
CA SER A 31 1.80 3.88 -1.95
C SER A 31 0.97 2.60 -1.80
N GLU A 32 -0.35 2.77 -1.76
CA GLU A 32 -1.29 1.65 -1.69
C GLU A 32 -1.78 1.26 -3.09
N PRO A 33 -1.83 -0.03 -3.44
CA PRO A 33 -2.44 -0.52 -4.67
C PRO A 33 -3.96 -0.61 -4.56
N ALA A 34 -4.67 -0.72 -5.69
CA ALA A 34 -6.10 -1.04 -5.70
C ALA A 34 -6.39 -2.50 -5.28
N SER A 35 -5.37 -3.31 -5.15
CA SER A 35 -5.44 -4.69 -4.68
C SER A 35 -5.69 -4.74 -3.18
N ILE A 36 -6.43 -5.76 -2.75
CA ILE A 36 -6.81 -5.98 -1.35
C ILE A 36 -6.22 -7.30 -0.90
N MET A 37 -5.78 -7.36 0.35
CA MET A 37 -5.33 -8.60 0.97
C MET A 37 -6.37 -9.73 0.86
N PRO A 38 -5.95 -11.00 0.93
CA PRO A 38 -6.87 -12.13 1.00
C PRO A 38 -7.90 -11.95 2.11
N THR A 39 -9.14 -12.31 1.83
CA THR A 39 -10.26 -12.16 2.80
C THR A 39 -9.96 -12.94 4.08
N ARG A 40 -10.32 -12.38 5.23
CA ARG A 40 -10.10 -12.92 6.57
C ARG A 40 -8.64 -12.92 7.02
N SER A 41 -7.81 -12.10 6.40
CA SER A 41 -6.40 -11.95 6.77
C SER A 41 -6.20 -10.72 7.65
N ILE A 42 -5.16 -10.80 8.47
CA ILE A 42 -4.62 -9.70 9.26
C ILE A 42 -3.16 -9.53 8.84
N MET A 43 -2.70 -8.31 8.62
CA MET A 43 -1.30 -8.01 8.40
C MET A 43 -0.78 -7.08 9.49
N LEU A 44 0.36 -7.43 10.06
CA LEU A 44 1.15 -6.56 10.94
C LEU A 44 2.28 -5.97 10.12
N LYS A 45 2.38 -4.65 10.10
CA LYS A 45 3.47 -3.90 9.46
C LYS A 45 4.20 -3.08 10.50
N GLN A 46 5.51 -3.21 10.54
CA GLN A 46 6.40 -2.39 11.33
C GLN A 46 7.29 -1.62 10.38
N SER A 47 7.36 -0.31 10.55
CA SER A 47 8.22 0.51 9.70
C SER A 47 9.05 1.50 10.49
N TYR A 48 10.22 1.78 9.94
CA TYR A 48 11.15 2.79 10.40
C TYR A 48 11.41 3.75 9.26
N GLN A 49 11.32 5.03 9.55
CA GLN A 49 11.63 6.09 8.59
C GLN A 49 12.62 7.06 9.22
N GLN A 50 13.77 7.22 8.55
CA GLN A 50 14.77 8.22 8.89
C GLN A 50 14.60 9.41 7.94
N MET A 51 14.19 10.53 8.47
CA MET A 51 14.10 11.80 7.72
C MET A 51 15.43 12.52 7.76
N GLY A 52 15.82 13.10 6.64
CA GLY A 52 17.01 13.94 6.49
C GLY A 52 16.66 15.29 5.86
N GLY A 53 17.58 16.23 5.88
CA GLY A 53 17.37 17.60 5.39
C GLY A 53 17.31 18.61 6.52
N LYS A 54 16.29 19.49 6.53
CA LYS A 54 16.16 20.58 7.54
C LYS A 54 16.02 20.06 8.97
N MET A 55 15.37 18.94 9.17
CA MET A 55 15.26 18.27 10.47
C MET A 55 15.62 16.79 10.32
N ASN A 56 16.61 16.35 11.09
CA ASN A 56 16.91 14.92 11.23
C ASN A 56 16.01 14.34 12.32
N SER A 57 15.10 13.48 11.94
CA SER A 57 14.18 12.80 12.86
C SER A 57 13.91 11.39 12.40
N SER A 58 13.57 10.53 13.35
CA SER A 58 13.24 9.13 13.09
C SER A 58 11.83 8.84 13.57
N PHE A 59 11.10 8.07 12.79
CA PHE A 59 9.75 7.64 13.11
C PHE A 59 9.64 6.13 13.01
N TYR A 60 9.02 5.54 14.03
CA TYR A 60 8.60 4.16 14.03
C TYR A 60 7.09 4.13 13.87
N ASN A 61 6.58 3.33 12.96
CA ASN A 61 5.15 3.17 12.76
C ASN A 61 4.76 1.70 12.86
N THR A 62 3.71 1.45 13.62
CA THR A 62 3.04 0.15 13.72
C THR A 62 1.68 0.24 13.05
N GLN A 63 1.39 -0.69 12.15
CA GLN A 63 0.14 -0.72 11.42
C GLN A 63 -0.45 -2.13 11.46
N LEU A 64 -1.75 -2.21 11.71
CA LEU A 64 -2.55 -3.42 11.62
C LEU A 64 -3.56 -3.27 10.48
N GLU A 65 -3.50 -4.17 9.52
CA GLU A 65 -4.40 -4.19 8.37
C GLU A 65 -5.34 -5.40 8.46
N PHE A 66 -6.60 -5.20 8.07
CA PHE A 66 -7.65 -6.18 8.16
C PHE A 66 -8.40 -6.29 6.84
N SER A 67 -8.57 -7.51 6.33
CA SER A 67 -9.45 -7.80 5.21
C SER A 67 -10.57 -8.74 5.65
N PHE A 68 -11.73 -8.19 5.98
CA PHE A 68 -12.87 -8.95 6.52
C PHE A 68 -13.90 -9.34 5.45
N LYS A 69 -13.91 -8.65 4.32
CA LYS A 69 -14.82 -8.91 3.18
C LYS A 69 -14.04 -8.85 1.86
N LYS A 70 -14.54 -9.56 0.83
CA LYS A 70 -13.87 -9.71 -0.48
C LYS A 70 -13.37 -8.40 -1.13
N ASN A 71 -14.07 -7.28 -0.88
CA ASN A 71 -13.76 -5.99 -1.52
C ASN A 71 -13.44 -4.89 -0.51
N TRP A 72 -13.20 -5.24 0.76
CA TRP A 72 -12.97 -4.27 1.83
C TRP A 72 -11.68 -4.58 2.58
N MET A 73 -10.90 -3.55 2.76
CA MET A 73 -9.70 -3.55 3.59
C MET A 73 -9.72 -2.29 4.47
N MET A 74 -9.24 -2.41 5.66
CA MET A 74 -8.96 -1.28 6.54
C MET A 74 -7.64 -1.48 7.24
N HIS A 75 -6.99 -0.38 7.60
CA HIS A 75 -5.89 -0.43 8.54
C HIS A 75 -5.99 0.67 9.60
N VAL A 76 -5.36 0.40 10.72
CA VAL A 76 -5.10 1.35 11.78
C VAL A 76 -3.60 1.40 12.03
N GLY A 77 -3.06 2.59 12.13
CA GLY A 77 -1.62 2.80 12.33
C GLY A 77 -1.33 3.82 13.41
N THR A 78 -0.15 3.73 14.01
CA THR A 78 0.36 4.72 14.95
C THR A 78 1.87 4.83 14.87
N ASN A 79 2.37 6.05 15.01
CA ASN A 79 3.79 6.36 15.15
C ASN A 79 4.12 6.98 16.53
N TYR A 80 3.35 6.61 17.57
CA TYR A 80 3.39 7.12 18.93
C TYR A 80 2.91 8.56 19.13
N THR A 81 3.02 9.42 18.11
CA THR A 81 2.55 10.82 18.16
C THR A 81 1.30 11.05 17.34
N ALA A 82 1.08 10.25 16.31
CA ALA A 82 -0.07 10.33 15.43
C ALA A 82 -0.73 8.96 15.28
N SER A 83 -2.01 8.96 15.03
CA SER A 83 -2.80 7.77 14.70
C SER A 83 -3.46 7.93 13.34
N GLU A 84 -3.57 6.83 12.61
CA GLU A 84 -4.14 6.78 11.28
C GLU A 84 -5.23 5.70 11.21
N VAL A 85 -6.29 6.03 10.49
CA VAL A 85 -7.30 5.05 10.05
C VAL A 85 -7.45 5.19 8.55
N TYR A 86 -7.45 4.07 7.87
CA TYR A 86 -7.61 3.95 6.43
C TYR A 86 -8.63 2.89 6.09
N VAL A 87 -9.46 3.15 5.09
CA VAL A 87 -10.43 2.21 4.56
C VAL A 87 -10.34 2.22 3.05
N GLN A 88 -10.35 1.04 2.45
CA GLN A 88 -10.34 0.85 1.00
C GLN A 88 -11.46 -0.07 0.57
N HIS A 89 -12.15 0.33 -0.50
CA HIS A 89 -13.18 -0.46 -1.15
C HIS A 89 -12.85 -0.67 -2.62
N ARG A 90 -12.65 -1.93 -3.03
CA ARG A 90 -12.42 -2.27 -4.43
C ARG A 90 -13.74 -2.29 -5.20
N LEU A 91 -13.86 -1.36 -6.15
CA LEU A 91 -15.06 -1.21 -6.99
C LEU A 91 -15.07 -2.19 -8.15
N TYR A 92 -13.90 -2.39 -8.77
CA TYR A 92 -13.76 -3.15 -10.00
C TYR A 92 -12.54 -4.03 -9.97
N SER A 93 -12.65 -5.24 -10.53
CA SER A 93 -11.54 -6.17 -10.73
C SER A 93 -11.80 -6.95 -12.02
N LEU A 94 -10.87 -6.86 -12.94
CA LEU A 94 -10.78 -7.71 -14.13
C LEU A 94 -9.48 -8.48 -13.99
N ASP A 95 -9.59 -9.76 -13.70
CA ASP A 95 -8.45 -10.64 -13.45
C ASP A 95 -8.35 -11.66 -14.60
N ASP A 96 -7.20 -11.72 -15.23
CA ASP A 96 -6.79 -12.71 -16.23
C ASP A 96 -5.55 -13.45 -15.70
N ILE A 97 -5.10 -14.50 -16.40
CA ILE A 97 -3.99 -15.38 -15.95
C ILE A 97 -2.71 -14.57 -15.69
N HIS A 98 -2.42 -13.57 -16.53
CA HIS A 98 -1.19 -12.76 -16.44
C HIS A 98 -1.44 -11.26 -16.40
N ALA A 99 -2.68 -10.84 -16.22
CA ALA A 99 -3.04 -9.43 -16.19
C ALA A 99 -4.17 -9.16 -15.20
N HIS A 100 -4.05 -8.08 -14.43
CA HIS A 100 -5.10 -7.62 -13.54
C HIS A 100 -5.32 -6.13 -13.76
N THR A 101 -6.58 -5.71 -13.80
CA THR A 101 -6.94 -4.29 -13.79
C THR A 101 -7.91 -4.08 -12.64
N ARG A 102 -7.58 -3.19 -11.72
CA ARG A 102 -8.35 -2.96 -10.50
C ARG A 102 -8.57 -1.48 -10.27
N LEU A 103 -9.73 -1.16 -9.74
CA LEU A 103 -10.11 0.19 -9.31
C LEU A 103 -10.65 0.12 -7.88
N ALA A 104 -10.17 1.00 -7.02
CA ALA A 104 -10.62 1.11 -5.64
C ALA A 104 -10.86 2.57 -5.25
N LEU A 105 -11.74 2.78 -4.29
CA LEU A 105 -11.86 4.02 -3.54
C LEU A 105 -11.17 3.86 -2.20
N PHE A 106 -10.67 4.95 -1.67
CA PHE A 106 -10.11 4.98 -0.33
C PHE A 106 -10.54 6.22 0.44
N ALA A 107 -10.52 6.10 1.75
CA ALA A 107 -10.63 7.21 2.69
C ALA A 107 -9.63 7.00 3.82
N LYS A 108 -8.97 8.07 4.23
CA LYS A 108 -7.89 8.10 5.22
C LYS A 108 -8.11 9.27 6.16
N ALA A 109 -7.94 9.04 7.45
CA ALA A 109 -7.93 10.08 8.46
C ALA A 109 -6.70 9.93 9.35
N ILE A 110 -6.01 11.04 9.60
CA ILE A 110 -4.87 11.10 10.51
C ILE A 110 -5.19 12.09 11.62
N ASN A 111 -5.00 11.64 12.86
CA ASN A 111 -5.06 12.48 14.02
C ASN A 111 -3.65 12.64 14.60
N SER A 112 -3.17 13.89 14.66
CA SER A 112 -1.83 14.23 15.16
C SER A 112 -1.94 15.46 16.05
N PRO A 113 -1.27 15.47 17.20
CA PRO A 113 -1.18 16.68 18.04
C PRO A 113 -0.30 17.76 17.42
N PHE A 114 0.48 17.42 16.41
CA PHE A 114 1.39 18.35 15.75
C PHE A 114 0.63 19.30 14.83
N ASN A 115 0.67 20.60 15.15
CA ASN A 115 0.11 21.67 14.33
C ASN A 115 1.25 22.41 13.63
N PRO A 116 1.55 22.07 12.36
CA PRO A 116 2.58 22.79 11.63
C PRO A 116 2.14 24.24 11.36
N SER A 117 3.12 25.12 11.20
CA SER A 117 2.88 26.47 10.68
C SER A 117 2.09 26.42 9.36
N THR A 118 1.40 27.50 9.03
CA THR A 118 0.40 27.55 7.95
C THR A 118 0.83 27.00 6.59
N ASN A 119 2.14 26.94 6.28
CA ASN A 119 2.66 26.49 4.98
C ASN A 119 3.48 25.20 5.07
N ALA A 120 3.56 24.55 6.24
CA ALA A 120 4.31 23.31 6.37
C ALA A 120 3.49 22.13 5.83
N ILE A 121 4.08 21.35 4.93
CA ILE A 121 3.61 20.03 4.56
C ILE A 121 4.49 19.02 5.28
N MET A 122 3.90 18.15 6.07
CA MET A 122 4.61 17.08 6.76
C MET A 122 4.59 15.83 5.91
N MET A 123 5.71 15.14 5.86
CA MET A 123 5.73 13.80 5.28
C MET A 123 5.03 12.84 6.25
N GLU A 124 4.17 12.04 5.70
CA GLU A 124 3.50 10.89 6.30
C GLU A 124 3.11 10.93 7.79
N GLY A 125 1.84 11.06 8.06
CA GLY A 125 1.27 10.88 9.39
C GLY A 125 1.56 11.98 10.43
N GLN A 126 2.22 13.06 10.04
CA GLN A 126 2.60 14.13 10.96
C GLN A 126 1.59 15.28 11.00
N GLN A 127 0.53 15.24 10.24
CA GLN A 127 -0.51 16.28 10.19
C GLN A 127 -1.88 15.71 10.45
N LYS A 128 -2.71 16.48 11.17
CA LYS A 128 -4.12 16.17 11.27
C LYS A 128 -4.79 16.48 9.93
N LEU A 129 -5.29 15.43 9.27
CA LEU A 129 -5.90 15.52 7.96
C LEU A 129 -6.92 14.43 7.70
N TRP A 130 -7.75 14.61 6.69
CA TRP A 130 -8.43 13.53 6.00
C TRP A 130 -8.12 13.59 4.50
N ASN A 131 -8.15 12.44 3.86
CA ASN A 131 -7.90 12.26 2.44
C ASN A 131 -8.86 11.20 1.89
N ALA A 132 -9.48 11.47 0.75
CA ALA A 132 -10.31 10.49 0.08
C ALA A 132 -10.09 10.57 -1.43
N GLY A 133 -10.14 9.43 -2.10
CA GLY A 133 -9.83 9.39 -3.53
C GLY A 133 -9.98 8.00 -4.14
N PHE A 134 -9.28 7.80 -5.23
CA PHE A 134 -9.30 6.56 -5.97
C PHE A 134 -7.89 6.05 -6.26
N ILE A 135 -7.81 4.75 -6.52
CA ILE A 135 -6.59 4.03 -6.91
C ILE A 135 -6.94 3.19 -8.12
N ALA A 136 -6.16 3.31 -9.18
CA ALA A 136 -6.24 2.46 -10.37
C ALA A 136 -4.93 1.69 -10.52
N THR A 137 -4.98 0.37 -10.54
CA THR A 137 -3.81 -0.50 -10.64
C THR A 137 -3.95 -1.46 -11.80
N ARG A 138 -2.89 -1.58 -12.59
CA ARG A 138 -2.76 -2.58 -13.65
C ARG A 138 -1.48 -3.40 -13.44
N LEU A 139 -1.64 -4.71 -13.37
CA LEU A 139 -0.56 -5.68 -13.49
C LEU A 139 -0.60 -6.29 -14.87
N GLN A 140 0.56 -6.44 -15.50
CA GLN A 140 0.72 -7.18 -16.75
C GLN A 140 2.03 -7.96 -16.69
N HIS A 141 1.92 -9.29 -16.64
CA HIS A 141 3.06 -10.20 -16.46
C HIS A 141 3.86 -9.85 -15.19
N LYS A 142 5.04 -9.30 -15.36
CA LYS A 142 5.97 -8.94 -14.27
C LYS A 142 6.02 -7.44 -13.96
N TRP A 143 5.25 -6.66 -14.65
CA TRP A 143 5.16 -5.22 -14.48
C TRP A 143 3.82 -4.80 -13.89
N ALA A 144 3.87 -3.97 -12.88
CA ALA A 144 2.68 -3.39 -12.25
C ALA A 144 2.80 -1.87 -12.27
N SER A 145 1.69 -1.19 -12.56
CA SER A 145 1.60 0.27 -12.47
C SER A 145 0.35 0.65 -11.70
N SER A 146 0.45 1.63 -10.82
CA SER A 146 -0.66 2.14 -10.03
C SER A 146 -0.66 3.66 -10.04
N PHE A 147 -1.83 4.23 -10.20
CA PHE A 147 -2.07 5.65 -10.08
C PHE A 147 -3.07 5.89 -8.95
N THR A 148 -2.73 6.82 -8.06
CA THR A 148 -3.59 7.26 -6.96
C THR A 148 -3.82 8.76 -7.08
N ALA A 149 -5.06 9.19 -6.87
CA ALA A 149 -5.38 10.61 -6.68
C ALA A 149 -6.45 10.75 -5.60
N GLY A 150 -6.27 11.75 -4.74
CA GLY A 150 -7.18 12.00 -3.63
C GLY A 150 -7.26 13.48 -3.26
N TRP A 151 -8.43 13.87 -2.79
CA TRP A 151 -8.67 15.16 -2.20
C TRP A 151 -8.21 15.15 -0.76
N LEU A 152 -7.34 16.09 -0.43
CA LEU A 152 -6.72 16.25 0.88
C LEU A 152 -7.31 17.48 1.56
N ASN A 153 -7.73 17.34 2.83
CA ASN A 153 -8.09 18.44 3.68
C ASN A 153 -7.25 18.39 4.95
N ARG A 154 -6.48 19.44 5.21
CA ARG A 154 -5.61 19.56 6.38
C ARG A 154 -6.21 20.52 7.40
N TYR A 155 -6.16 20.11 8.65
CA TYR A 155 -6.54 20.95 9.76
C TYR A 155 -5.32 21.71 10.29
N THR A 156 -5.39 23.06 10.27
CA THR A 156 -4.34 23.94 10.82
C THR A 156 -4.87 24.58 12.10
N GLY A 157 -4.44 24.06 13.25
CA GLY A 157 -5.09 24.29 14.55
C GLY A 157 -5.03 25.70 15.15
N ILE A 158 -4.31 26.68 14.59
CA ILE A 158 -4.15 28.02 15.18
C ILE A 158 -5.18 29.02 14.65
N THR A 159 -5.65 28.82 13.48
CA THR A 159 -6.67 29.64 12.85
C THR A 159 -7.63 28.72 12.15
N SER A 160 -8.77 28.45 12.54
CA SER A 160 -9.82 27.58 11.95
C SER A 160 -9.81 27.39 10.41
N TYR A 161 -8.67 27.55 9.76
CA TYR A 161 -8.50 27.42 8.33
C TYR A 161 -8.14 25.97 7.97
N THR A 162 -9.03 25.34 7.24
CA THR A 162 -8.76 24.10 6.53
C THR A 162 -8.03 24.42 5.22
N LYS A 163 -6.94 23.71 4.94
CA LYS A 163 -6.25 23.82 3.65
C LYS A 163 -6.57 22.61 2.81
N ASN A 164 -7.11 22.88 1.64
CA ASN A 164 -7.43 21.86 0.66
C ASN A 164 -6.24 21.61 -0.27
N GLY A 165 -6.08 20.38 -0.68
CA GLY A 165 -5.05 19.96 -1.61
C GLY A 165 -5.43 18.73 -2.38
N ILE A 166 -4.56 18.37 -3.29
CA ILE A 166 -4.60 17.11 -4.04
C ILE A 166 -3.35 16.34 -3.67
N GLN A 167 -3.54 15.08 -3.30
CA GLN A 167 -2.45 14.11 -3.20
C GLN A 167 -2.51 13.19 -4.40
N TYR A 168 -1.36 12.86 -4.97
CA TYR A 168 -1.27 11.95 -6.08
C TYR A 168 0.00 11.09 -5.98
N SER A 169 -0.06 9.90 -6.55
CA SER A 169 1.12 9.06 -6.74
C SER A 169 1.03 8.27 -8.04
N TRP A 170 2.18 7.97 -8.61
CA TRP A 170 2.31 7.06 -9.72
C TRP A 170 3.45 6.09 -9.43
N SER A 171 3.10 4.83 -9.28
CA SER A 171 4.00 3.78 -8.82
C SER A 171 4.15 2.72 -9.90
N ASN A 172 5.39 2.35 -10.18
CA ASN A 172 5.73 1.28 -11.11
C ASN A 172 6.58 0.24 -10.40
N GLY A 173 6.30 -1.02 -10.67
CA GLY A 173 6.99 -2.14 -10.06
C GLY A 173 7.34 -3.23 -11.07
N TRP A 174 8.46 -3.87 -10.85
CA TRP A 174 8.97 -4.98 -11.66
C TRP A 174 9.39 -6.14 -10.79
N LEU A 175 8.88 -7.32 -11.10
CA LEU A 175 9.36 -8.57 -10.51
C LEU A 175 10.69 -8.95 -11.18
N LEU A 176 11.80 -8.77 -10.46
CA LEU A 176 13.15 -9.07 -10.94
C LEU A 176 13.49 -10.55 -10.78
N TYR A 177 13.05 -11.17 -9.69
CA TYR A 177 13.25 -12.58 -9.38
C TYR A 177 12.00 -13.15 -8.69
N PRO A 178 11.60 -14.37 -9.04
CA PRO A 178 12.24 -15.34 -9.95
C PRO A 178 11.96 -15.06 -11.43
N LYS A 179 12.80 -15.60 -12.29
CA LYS A 179 12.55 -15.56 -13.76
C LYS A 179 11.30 -16.37 -14.11
N ASN A 180 11.13 -17.54 -13.51
CA ASN A 180 9.96 -18.39 -13.65
C ASN A 180 9.32 -18.61 -12.29
N TYR A 181 8.00 -18.45 -12.23
CA TYR A 181 7.23 -18.64 -11.01
C TYR A 181 6.80 -20.10 -10.88
N ASN A 182 7.38 -20.83 -9.93
CA ASN A 182 7.14 -22.27 -9.76
C ASN A 182 6.29 -22.62 -8.53
N SER A 183 6.31 -21.80 -7.50
CA SER A 183 5.55 -22.02 -6.27
C SER A 183 5.41 -20.75 -5.44
N TYR A 184 4.44 -20.75 -4.53
CA TYR A 184 4.24 -19.66 -3.58
C TYR A 184 5.29 -19.59 -2.46
N GLY A 185 6.02 -20.70 -2.23
CA GLY A 185 7.06 -20.78 -1.22
C GLY A 185 8.40 -20.16 -1.62
N GLN A 186 8.50 -19.66 -2.84
CA GLN A 186 9.73 -19.03 -3.33
C GLN A 186 9.85 -17.57 -2.88
N THR A 187 11.09 -17.09 -2.82
CA THR A 187 11.38 -15.68 -2.56
C THR A 187 11.19 -14.85 -3.83
N ASN A 188 10.49 -13.74 -3.72
CA ASN A 188 10.34 -12.76 -4.79
C ASN A 188 11.18 -11.52 -4.47
N LEU A 189 11.88 -11.02 -5.48
CA LEU A 189 12.55 -9.73 -5.44
C LEU A 189 11.86 -8.79 -6.42
N ASN A 190 11.31 -7.70 -5.89
CA ASN A 190 10.69 -6.65 -6.66
C ASN A 190 11.50 -5.36 -6.55
N PHE A 191 11.48 -4.58 -7.62
CA PHE A 191 11.98 -3.22 -7.66
C PHE A 191 10.84 -2.28 -8.01
N TYR A 192 10.75 -1.16 -7.30
CA TYR A 192 9.73 -0.15 -7.52
C TYR A 192 10.35 1.23 -7.72
N VAL A 193 9.66 2.05 -8.51
CA VAL A 193 9.88 3.49 -8.61
C VAL A 193 8.54 4.17 -8.45
N GLU A 194 8.43 5.01 -7.42
CA GLU A 194 7.21 5.72 -7.09
C GLU A 194 7.44 7.23 -7.17
N LEU A 195 6.53 7.93 -7.85
CA LEU A 195 6.41 9.38 -7.82
C LEU A 195 5.29 9.73 -6.87
N ILE A 196 5.56 10.58 -5.89
CA ILE A 196 4.61 10.93 -4.83
C ILE A 196 4.56 12.45 -4.71
N GLY A 197 3.38 13.01 -4.81
CA GLY A 197 3.23 14.45 -4.77
C GLY A 197 1.99 14.92 -4.03
N GLN A 198 2.04 16.17 -3.62
CA GLN A 198 0.91 16.93 -3.10
C GLN A 198 0.94 18.34 -3.63
N GLN A 199 -0.22 18.91 -3.84
CA GLN A 199 -0.39 20.31 -4.19
C GLN A 199 -1.51 20.91 -3.35
N LEU A 200 -1.23 22.02 -2.68
CA LEU A 200 -2.23 22.84 -2.00
C LEU A 200 -2.88 23.79 -2.99
N ILE A 201 -4.21 23.88 -2.94
CA ILE A 201 -4.97 24.64 -3.93
C ILE A 201 -4.78 26.13 -3.73
N ASN A 202 -4.85 26.60 -2.49
CA ASN A 202 -4.87 28.04 -2.20
C ASN A 202 -3.47 28.68 -2.15
N ASP A 203 -2.44 27.92 -1.75
CA ASP A 203 -1.10 28.46 -1.50
C ASP A 203 -0.12 28.18 -2.64
N LYS A 204 -0.54 27.46 -3.69
CA LYS A 204 0.33 26.95 -4.76
C LYS A 204 1.53 26.16 -4.25
N ALA A 205 1.56 25.83 -2.95
CA ALA A 205 2.61 25.01 -2.35
C ALA A 205 2.48 23.56 -2.85
N HIS A 206 3.56 23.02 -3.38
CA HIS A 206 3.59 21.66 -3.91
C HIS A 206 4.94 21.00 -3.65
N PHE A 207 4.93 19.68 -3.66
CA PHE A 207 6.14 18.88 -3.79
C PHE A 207 5.88 17.69 -4.73
N LEU A 208 6.93 17.23 -5.34
CA LEU A 208 7.00 15.97 -6.06
C LEU A 208 8.27 15.26 -5.64
N ASP A 209 8.14 14.04 -5.15
CA ASP A 209 9.24 13.19 -4.73
C ASP A 209 9.35 11.98 -5.63
N ILE A 210 10.55 11.44 -5.74
CA ILE A 210 10.82 10.12 -6.32
C ILE A 210 11.29 9.17 -5.23
N ALA A 211 10.80 7.93 -5.27
CA ALA A 211 11.10 6.91 -4.27
C ALA A 211 11.40 5.56 -4.93
N PRO A 212 12.65 5.28 -5.31
CA PRO A 212 13.06 3.92 -5.65
C PRO A 212 13.07 3.05 -4.40
N SER A 213 12.65 1.80 -4.56
CA SER A 213 12.59 0.84 -3.47
C SER A 213 12.75 -0.60 -3.94
N ILE A 214 13.16 -1.45 -3.01
CA ILE A 214 13.33 -2.89 -3.18
C ILE A 214 12.43 -3.59 -2.17
N GLN A 215 11.79 -4.67 -2.60
CA GLN A 215 10.97 -5.52 -1.74
C GLN A 215 11.37 -6.99 -1.92
N LEU A 216 11.62 -7.64 -0.81
CA LEU A 216 11.75 -9.09 -0.72
C LEU A 216 10.48 -9.68 -0.12
N ILE A 217 9.90 -10.67 -0.79
CA ILE A 217 8.73 -11.40 -0.32
C ILE A 217 9.12 -12.85 -0.08
N PHE A 218 8.90 -13.35 1.11
CA PHE A 218 9.19 -14.72 1.51
C PHE A 218 7.88 -15.49 1.71
N ASN A 219 7.77 -16.65 1.08
CA ASN A 219 6.61 -17.56 1.22
C ASN A 219 5.25 -16.87 0.95
N SER A 220 5.23 -15.80 0.15
CA SER A 220 4.04 -14.96 -0.09
C SER A 220 3.39 -14.42 1.20
N GLN A 221 4.10 -14.40 2.31
CA GLN A 221 3.57 -14.13 3.65
C GLN A 221 4.30 -12.99 4.36
N SER A 222 5.63 -12.99 4.34
CA SER A 222 6.42 -11.93 4.95
C SER A 222 7.14 -11.09 3.91
N LYS A 223 7.30 -9.81 4.18
CA LYS A 223 7.92 -8.86 3.27
C LYS A 223 8.92 -8.00 4.02
N LEU A 224 10.03 -7.73 3.36
CA LEU A 224 11.02 -6.78 3.80
C LEU A 224 11.14 -5.70 2.72
N ASN A 225 10.92 -4.45 3.07
CA ASN A 225 10.93 -3.32 2.17
C ASN A 225 12.07 -2.37 2.55
N LEU A 226 12.80 -1.88 1.56
CA LEU A 226 13.80 -0.83 1.70
C LEU A 226 13.58 0.19 0.60
N GLY A 227 13.37 1.45 0.96
CA GLY A 227 13.12 2.54 0.03
C GLY A 227 13.89 3.80 0.41
N TYR A 228 14.21 4.60 -0.58
CA TYR A 228 14.76 5.93 -0.38
C TYR A 228 13.95 6.94 -1.18
N ARG A 229 13.54 8.02 -0.52
CA ARG A 229 12.71 9.08 -1.09
C ARG A 229 13.47 10.39 -1.05
N TRP A 230 13.42 11.15 -2.15
CA TRP A 230 13.94 12.51 -2.20
C TRP A 230 13.12 13.43 -3.09
N ALA A 231 13.18 14.72 -2.82
CA ALA A 231 12.47 15.73 -3.56
C ALA A 231 13.04 15.91 -4.97
N LEU A 232 12.16 15.88 -5.97
CA LEU A 232 12.44 16.37 -7.32
C LEU A 232 12.12 17.87 -7.42
N THR A 233 10.98 18.26 -6.87
CA THR A 233 10.55 19.66 -6.76
C THR A 233 9.93 19.91 -5.40
N ASP A 234 10.20 21.05 -4.80
CA ASP A 234 9.66 21.42 -3.50
C ASP A 234 9.67 22.94 -3.32
N ASN A 235 8.49 23.53 -3.23
CA ASN A 235 8.32 24.93 -2.83
C ASN A 235 7.57 25.04 -1.50
N THR A 236 7.58 23.97 -0.69
CA THR A 236 6.89 23.88 0.59
C THR A 236 7.85 24.07 1.76
N ASN A 237 7.32 24.44 2.90
CA ASN A 237 8.09 24.48 4.15
C ASN A 237 7.92 23.15 4.91
N ARG A 238 8.37 22.04 4.33
CA ARG A 238 8.30 20.71 4.97
C ARG A 238 9.55 20.40 5.80
N MET A 239 9.40 19.48 6.74
CA MET A 239 10.48 19.10 7.67
C MET A 239 11.63 18.39 6.97
N SER A 240 11.35 17.65 5.91
CA SER A 240 12.33 16.80 5.25
C SER A 240 12.11 16.77 3.74
N ASP A 241 13.21 16.83 2.99
CA ASP A 241 13.27 16.69 1.55
C ASP A 241 13.70 15.29 1.09
N ARG A 242 14.10 14.44 2.04
CA ARG A 242 14.56 13.08 1.78
C ARG A 242 14.31 12.17 2.97
N SER A 243 14.08 10.89 2.72
CA SER A 243 13.95 9.90 3.79
C SER A 243 14.39 8.51 3.35
N LEU A 244 14.97 7.78 4.29
CA LEU A 244 15.18 6.34 4.20
C LEU A 244 13.98 5.64 4.84
N TYR A 245 13.45 4.61 4.22
CA TYR A 245 12.33 3.82 4.69
C TYR A 245 12.70 2.35 4.75
N LEU A 246 12.38 1.71 5.86
CA LEU A 246 12.53 0.28 6.08
C LEU A 246 11.23 -0.25 6.69
N SER A 247 10.68 -1.35 6.16
CA SER A 247 9.56 -2.01 6.83
C SER A 247 9.65 -3.53 6.75
N PHE A 248 9.03 -4.17 7.74
CA PHE A 248 8.76 -5.59 7.78
C PHE A 248 7.27 -5.80 7.95
N ASP A 249 6.68 -6.60 7.06
CA ASP A 249 5.25 -6.92 7.05
C ASP A 249 5.07 -8.43 7.19
N TYR A 250 4.09 -8.85 8.00
CA TYR A 250 3.73 -10.25 8.16
C TYR A 250 2.23 -10.46 8.03
N LEU A 251 1.83 -11.37 7.14
CA LEU A 251 0.44 -11.65 6.80
C LEU A 251 -0.03 -12.94 7.47
N PHE A 252 -1.05 -12.83 8.31
CA PHE A 252 -1.74 -13.95 8.95
C PHE A 252 -2.96 -14.31 8.12
N PHE A 253 -2.91 -15.44 7.40
CA PHE A 253 -4.04 -15.94 6.63
C PHE A 253 -5.12 -16.53 7.54
N ASN A 254 -6.39 -16.35 7.17
CA ASN A 254 -7.53 -16.90 7.89
C ASN A 254 -7.61 -16.56 9.39
N ALA A 255 -6.99 -15.47 9.82
CA ALA A 255 -6.95 -15.03 11.21
C ALA A 255 -8.30 -14.48 11.71
N LEU A 256 -9.20 -14.08 10.81
CA LEU A 256 -10.54 -13.58 11.14
C LEU A 256 -11.60 -14.68 10.99
N PRO A 257 -12.63 -14.69 11.86
CA PRO A 257 -13.73 -15.65 11.76
C PRO A 257 -14.53 -15.47 10.46
N LYS A 258 -15.20 -16.53 10.02
CA LYS A 258 -16.18 -16.42 8.92
C LYS A 258 -17.37 -15.59 9.41
N LEU A 259 -17.71 -14.53 8.68
CA LEU A 259 -18.96 -13.82 8.91
C LEU A 259 -20.12 -14.80 8.67
N LYS A 260 -20.96 -15.03 9.68
CA LYS A 260 -22.19 -15.82 9.51
C LYS A 260 -23.07 -15.08 8.50
N ASN A 261 -23.39 -15.72 7.38
CA ASN A 261 -24.45 -15.23 6.50
C ASN A 261 -25.76 -15.32 7.28
N THR A 262 -26.19 -14.24 7.87
CA THR A 262 -27.59 -14.11 8.31
C THR A 262 -28.43 -14.05 7.04
N LYS A 263 -28.86 -15.21 6.55
CA LYS A 263 -29.95 -15.28 5.56
C LYS A 263 -31.16 -14.63 6.23
N LYS A 264 -31.54 -13.45 5.77
CA LYS A 264 -32.91 -12.95 5.91
C LYS A 264 -33.74 -13.45 4.73
#